data_5643806a0c2d0d7167dc773bb073e3ca
#
_entry.id   5643806a0c2d0d7167dc773bb073e3ca
#
_cell.length_a   1.000
_cell.length_b   1.000
_cell.length_c   1.000
_cell.angle_alpha   90.00
_cell.angle_beta   90.00
_cell.angle_gamma   90.00
#
_symmetry.space_group_name_H-M   'P 1'
#
loop_
_entity.id
_entity.type
_entity.pdbx_description
1 polymer ?
#
loop_
_entity_poly.entity_id
_entity_poly.type
_entity_poly.pdbx_seq_one_letter_code
_entity_poly.pdbx_strand_id
1 'polypeptide(L)'
;MPHKFNAAHRDKIPKQKYCVTNWSEYNEGLRRRGDLTVWVCDTALDLWSPPRRTARGGQPRYSDLAIELCLTLELVFNQPLRQTQGLMGSIAKLLRLNISVPDFSTLSRRGCDLTLQPTPKSNSNEAIHLAIDSTGLKIFGEGEWCEEKHRNKSKRKSWRKLHLGLDLVSGEIICSDLTADDVGDPTVLPNLLDQIDGPVDLFLADGAYDGSATRNLLAERFGASLEIVIPPPKNATFSTNMAQDPTVRDYQIAHIKANGRISWQKTSGYNQRSRIETQMGRWKAVIGPKLKTRNFTRQKTEANIGVRVLNRMTALGRPCFARTA
;
A
#
# COMPACT_ATOMS: atom_id res chain seq x y z
N MET A 1 12.22 -8.62 -12.04
CA MET A 1 13.56 -9.21 -11.91
C MET A 1 14.55 -8.36 -12.68
N PRO A 2 15.74 -8.04 -12.16
CA PRO A 2 16.72 -7.28 -12.91
C PRO A 2 17.10 -8.08 -14.19
N HIS A 3 17.27 -7.37 -15.29
CA HIS A 3 17.72 -7.97 -16.55
C HIS A 3 19.05 -8.69 -16.33
N LYS A 4 19.22 -9.94 -16.83
CA LYS A 4 20.42 -10.76 -16.63
C LYS A 4 21.71 -10.01 -16.96
N PHE A 5 21.70 -9.21 -18.03
CA PHE A 5 22.84 -8.37 -18.42
C PHE A 5 23.21 -7.34 -17.35
N ASN A 6 22.23 -6.64 -16.78
CA ASN A 6 22.47 -5.66 -15.71
C ASN A 6 22.90 -6.31 -14.40
N ALA A 7 22.47 -7.55 -14.12
CA ALA A 7 22.94 -8.31 -12.98
C ALA A 7 24.43 -8.66 -13.08
N ALA A 8 24.89 -9.03 -14.28
CA ALA A 8 26.28 -9.37 -14.54
C ALA A 8 27.23 -8.15 -14.62
N HIS A 9 26.69 -6.94 -14.78
CA HIS A 9 27.47 -5.70 -14.89
C HIS A 9 27.17 -4.70 -13.78
N ARG A 10 26.57 -5.15 -12.68
CA ARG A 10 26.15 -4.29 -11.57
C ARG A 10 27.30 -3.58 -10.87
N ASP A 11 28.46 -4.21 -10.84
CA ASP A 11 29.72 -3.68 -10.33
C ASP A 11 30.25 -2.50 -11.15
N LYS A 12 29.94 -2.48 -12.45
CA LYS A 12 30.38 -1.42 -13.39
C LYS A 12 29.43 -0.20 -13.44
N ILE A 13 28.25 -0.30 -12.84
CA ILE A 13 27.29 0.81 -12.79
C ILE A 13 27.59 1.67 -11.55
N PRO A 14 28.02 2.93 -11.69
CA PRO A 14 28.28 3.79 -10.54
C PRO A 14 27.01 3.98 -9.74
N LYS A 15 27.04 3.61 -8.46
CA LYS A 15 25.94 3.84 -7.55
C LYS A 15 25.80 5.35 -7.27
N GLN A 16 24.64 5.90 -7.56
CA GLN A 16 24.32 7.26 -7.14
C GLN A 16 24.32 7.34 -5.62
N LYS A 17 25.02 8.33 -5.07
CA LYS A 17 25.04 8.58 -3.64
C LYS A 17 23.98 9.64 -3.31
N TYR A 18 23.24 9.40 -2.23
CA TYR A 18 22.25 10.33 -1.70
C TYR A 18 22.52 10.55 -0.23
N CYS A 19 22.31 11.78 0.23
CA CYS A 19 22.30 12.10 1.66
C CYS A 19 20.90 12.58 2.08
N VAL A 20 20.53 12.30 3.31
CA VAL A 20 19.33 12.85 3.92
C VAL A 20 19.61 14.27 4.37
N THR A 21 18.80 15.23 3.94
CA THR A 21 19.02 16.66 4.22
C THR A 21 18.28 17.16 5.47
N ASN A 22 17.22 16.46 5.89
CA ASN A 22 16.37 16.82 7.02
C ASN A 22 16.49 15.84 8.20
N TRP A 23 17.72 15.46 8.58
CA TRP A 23 17.95 14.47 9.63
C TRP A 23 17.28 14.78 10.96
N SER A 24 17.25 16.05 11.39
CA SER A 24 16.65 16.45 12.67
C SER A 24 15.15 16.12 12.71
N GLU A 25 14.41 16.59 11.71
CA GLU A 25 12.96 16.34 11.58
C GLU A 25 12.65 14.86 11.39
N TYR A 26 13.44 14.19 10.55
CA TYR A 26 13.25 12.77 10.28
C TYR A 26 13.49 11.90 11.52
N ASN A 27 14.53 12.19 12.31
CA ASN A 27 14.81 11.49 13.57
C ASN A 27 13.71 11.72 14.61
N GLU A 28 13.15 12.93 14.68
CA GLU A 28 12.00 13.20 15.54
C GLU A 28 10.78 12.38 15.09
N GLY A 29 10.50 12.37 13.78
CA GLY A 29 9.46 11.52 13.21
C GLY A 29 9.67 10.03 13.53
N LEU A 30 10.91 9.53 13.51
CA LEU A 30 11.23 8.14 13.87
C LEU A 30 10.94 7.85 15.35
N ARG A 31 11.33 8.75 16.28
CA ARG A 31 11.03 8.62 17.71
C ARG A 31 9.53 8.59 17.97
N ARG A 32 8.79 9.49 17.33
CA ARG A 32 7.33 9.58 17.46
C ARG A 32 6.59 8.35 16.97
N ARG A 33 7.16 7.54 16.08
CA ARG A 33 6.54 6.26 15.66
C ARG A 33 6.42 5.25 16.80
N GLY A 34 7.29 5.33 17.82
CA GLY A 34 7.21 4.51 19.04
C GLY A 34 6.38 5.13 20.15
N ASP A 35 5.94 6.37 20.01
CA ASP A 35 5.19 7.11 21.02
C ASP A 35 3.71 6.70 21.00
N LEU A 36 3.22 6.19 22.12
CA LEU A 36 1.82 5.76 22.29
C LEU A 36 0.83 6.90 22.05
N THR A 37 1.17 8.13 22.40
CA THR A 37 0.27 9.28 22.27
C THR A 37 -0.03 9.61 20.80
N VAL A 38 0.84 9.21 19.90
CA VAL A 38 0.60 9.34 18.45
C VAL A 38 -0.49 8.39 17.97
N TRP A 39 -0.56 7.20 18.53
CA TRP A 39 -1.46 6.14 18.09
C TRP A 39 -2.80 6.16 18.84
N VAL A 40 -2.81 6.58 20.10
CA VAL A 40 -4.01 6.70 20.92
C VAL A 40 -4.60 8.10 20.72
N CYS A 41 -5.67 8.21 19.94
CA CYS A 41 -6.32 9.51 19.71
C CYS A 41 -7.49 9.73 20.68
N ASP A 42 -7.65 10.95 21.14
CA ASP A 42 -8.71 11.34 22.08
C ASP A 42 -10.11 11.04 21.48
N THR A 43 -10.30 11.29 20.20
CA THR A 43 -11.56 10.98 19.50
C THR A 43 -11.96 9.51 19.61
N ALA A 44 -11.00 8.57 19.53
CA ALA A 44 -11.29 7.15 19.69
C ALA A 44 -11.62 6.80 21.16
N LEU A 45 -11.07 7.54 22.12
CA LEU A 45 -11.38 7.39 23.53
C LEU A 45 -12.76 7.96 23.86
N ASP A 46 -13.08 9.13 23.36
CA ASP A 46 -14.39 9.79 23.57
C ASP A 46 -15.52 8.96 22.95
N LEU A 47 -15.29 8.41 21.75
CA LEU A 47 -16.23 7.57 21.02
C LEU A 47 -16.02 6.08 21.25
N TRP A 48 -15.47 5.69 22.41
CA TRP A 48 -15.17 4.28 22.73
C TRP A 48 -16.39 3.37 22.68
N SER A 49 -17.48 3.85 23.23
CA SER A 49 -18.78 3.17 23.21
C SER A 49 -19.68 3.75 22.11
N PRO A 50 -20.28 2.90 21.28
CA PRO A 50 -21.17 3.40 20.22
C PRO A 50 -22.46 3.95 20.83
N PRO A 51 -23.20 4.81 20.11
CA PRO A 51 -24.51 5.26 20.54
C PRO A 51 -25.48 4.07 20.67
N ARG A 52 -26.44 4.19 21.58
CA ARG A 52 -27.45 3.15 21.80
C ARG A 52 -28.25 2.90 20.53
N ARG A 53 -28.38 1.64 20.15
CA ARG A 53 -29.25 1.23 19.03
C ARG A 53 -30.70 1.15 19.52
N THR A 54 -31.61 1.61 18.68
CA THR A 54 -33.07 1.44 18.87
C THR A 54 -33.57 0.12 18.30
N ALA A 55 -32.75 -0.56 17.44
CA ALA A 55 -33.10 -1.84 16.84
C ALA A 55 -33.08 -2.98 17.88
N ARG A 56 -33.90 -4.01 17.64
CA ARG A 56 -33.97 -5.23 18.46
C ARG A 56 -32.59 -5.95 18.46
N GLY A 57 -32.15 -6.37 19.62
CA GLY A 57 -30.88 -7.12 19.78
C GLY A 57 -30.01 -6.54 20.89
N GLY A 58 -28.86 -7.19 21.16
CA GLY A 58 -27.90 -6.72 22.15
C GLY A 58 -27.21 -5.43 21.73
N GLN A 59 -26.94 -4.56 22.71
CA GLN A 59 -26.23 -3.31 22.47
C GLN A 59 -24.74 -3.58 22.17
N PRO A 60 -24.15 -2.98 21.13
CA PRO A 60 -22.73 -3.08 20.91
C PRO A 60 -21.98 -2.33 22.01
N ARG A 61 -20.98 -2.98 22.59
CA ARG A 61 -20.18 -2.44 23.71
C ARG A 61 -19.05 -1.54 23.25
N TYR A 62 -18.54 -1.78 22.04
CA TYR A 62 -17.38 -1.09 21.49
C TYR A 62 -17.71 -0.51 20.12
N SER A 63 -17.26 0.70 19.88
CA SER A 63 -17.35 1.34 18.56
C SER A 63 -16.36 0.73 17.58
N ASP A 64 -16.52 1.03 16.29
CA ASP A 64 -15.54 0.64 15.26
C ASP A 64 -14.20 1.34 15.49
N LEU A 65 -14.20 2.60 15.95
CA LEU A 65 -12.98 3.33 16.31
C LEU A 65 -12.22 2.66 17.47
N ALA A 66 -12.90 2.15 18.49
CA ALA A 66 -12.27 1.43 19.59
C ALA A 66 -11.61 0.12 19.10
N ILE A 67 -12.28 -0.61 18.20
CA ILE A 67 -11.72 -1.83 17.60
C ILE A 67 -10.54 -1.48 16.68
N GLU A 68 -10.69 -0.45 15.83
CA GLU A 68 -9.62 0.03 14.95
C GLU A 68 -8.37 0.43 15.73
N LEU A 69 -8.53 1.18 16.83
CA LEU A 69 -7.42 1.56 17.70
C LEU A 69 -6.68 0.33 18.24
N CYS A 70 -7.41 -0.64 18.79
CA CYS A 70 -6.79 -1.86 19.29
C CYS A 70 -6.04 -2.65 18.21
N LEU A 71 -6.61 -2.78 17.01
CA LEU A 71 -5.97 -3.45 15.88
C LEU A 71 -4.80 -2.65 15.31
N THR A 72 -4.84 -1.33 15.39
CA THR A 72 -3.70 -0.46 15.04
C THR A 72 -2.52 -0.72 15.98
N LEU A 73 -2.77 -0.77 17.29
CA LEU A 73 -1.75 -1.11 18.27
C LEU A 73 -1.20 -2.53 18.10
N GLU A 74 -2.06 -3.49 17.71
CA GLU A 74 -1.64 -4.84 17.33
C GLU A 74 -0.56 -4.83 16.24
N LEU A 75 -0.79 -4.03 15.19
CA LEU A 75 0.14 -3.95 14.06
C LEU A 75 1.39 -3.15 14.39
N VAL A 76 1.24 -1.96 14.97
CA VAL A 76 2.36 -1.04 15.28
C VAL A 76 3.35 -1.68 16.23
N PHE A 77 2.85 -2.33 17.31
CA PHE A 77 3.70 -2.95 18.33
C PHE A 77 3.89 -4.45 18.11
N ASN A 78 3.43 -4.97 16.98
CA ASN A 78 3.56 -6.37 16.57
C ASN A 78 3.12 -7.38 17.65
N GLN A 79 2.00 -7.10 18.34
CA GLN A 79 1.49 -7.93 19.42
C GLN A 79 0.43 -8.93 18.93
N PRO A 80 0.42 -10.20 19.40
CA PRO A 80 -0.75 -11.06 19.25
C PRO A 80 -1.97 -10.48 19.95
N LEU A 81 -3.20 -10.81 19.51
CA LEU A 81 -4.44 -10.23 20.03
C LEU A 81 -4.60 -10.31 21.56
N ARG A 82 -4.15 -11.43 22.21
CA ARG A 82 -4.20 -11.55 23.68
C ARG A 82 -3.25 -10.56 24.35
N GLN A 83 -2.09 -10.33 23.77
CA GLN A 83 -1.13 -9.34 24.27
C GLN A 83 -1.60 -7.91 23.98
N THR A 84 -2.26 -7.69 22.83
CA THR A 84 -2.92 -6.40 22.50
C THR A 84 -3.99 -6.06 23.53
N GLN A 85 -4.82 -7.02 23.95
CA GLN A 85 -5.78 -6.83 25.05
C GLN A 85 -5.07 -6.42 26.35
N GLY A 86 -3.98 -7.10 26.72
CA GLY A 86 -3.17 -6.76 27.91
C GLY A 86 -2.53 -5.38 27.81
N LEU A 87 -1.96 -5.04 26.63
CA LEU A 87 -1.39 -3.72 26.37
C LEU A 87 -2.42 -2.61 26.52
N MET A 88 -3.59 -2.76 25.90
CA MET A 88 -4.68 -1.79 26.01
C MET A 88 -5.19 -1.65 27.45
N GLY A 89 -5.28 -2.76 28.19
CA GLY A 89 -5.62 -2.75 29.62
C GLY A 89 -4.61 -1.97 30.46
N SER A 90 -3.33 -2.12 30.16
CA SER A 90 -2.26 -1.36 30.82
C SER A 90 -2.32 0.12 30.48
N ILE A 91 -2.56 0.48 29.22
CA ILE A 91 -2.74 1.87 28.76
C ILE A 91 -3.92 2.51 29.51
N ALA A 92 -5.09 1.84 29.53
CA ALA A 92 -6.26 2.33 30.22
C ALA A 92 -6.00 2.59 31.72
N LYS A 93 -5.28 1.66 32.38
CA LYS A 93 -4.90 1.80 33.79
C LYS A 93 -3.94 2.96 34.02
N LEU A 94 -2.89 3.08 33.21
CA LEU A 94 -1.87 4.13 33.35
C LEU A 94 -2.44 5.53 33.09
N LEU A 95 -3.31 5.66 32.09
CA LEU A 95 -3.97 6.91 31.76
C LEU A 95 -5.23 7.18 32.60
N ARG A 96 -5.56 6.29 33.55
CA ARG A 96 -6.75 6.37 34.41
C ARG A 96 -8.06 6.49 33.62
N LEU A 97 -8.13 5.82 32.46
CA LEU A 97 -9.32 5.83 31.61
C LEU A 97 -10.36 4.84 32.15
N ASN A 98 -11.59 5.30 32.31
CA ASN A 98 -12.71 4.43 32.71
C ASN A 98 -13.35 3.76 31.48
N ILE A 99 -12.56 2.99 30.74
CA ILE A 99 -13.01 2.26 29.55
C ILE A 99 -12.89 0.75 29.77
N SER A 100 -13.84 0.00 29.22
CA SER A 100 -13.72 -1.45 29.14
C SER A 100 -12.89 -1.84 27.92
N VAL A 101 -11.98 -2.80 28.07
CA VAL A 101 -11.10 -3.25 26.99
C VAL A 101 -11.73 -4.44 26.25
N PRO A 102 -11.77 -4.43 24.90
CA PRO A 102 -12.24 -5.57 24.12
C PRO A 102 -11.35 -6.79 24.35
N ASP A 103 -11.96 -7.94 24.57
CA ASP A 103 -11.22 -9.20 24.62
C ASP A 103 -10.74 -9.62 23.20
N PHE A 104 -9.75 -10.50 23.17
CA PHE A 104 -9.13 -10.96 21.92
C PHE A 104 -10.12 -11.63 20.97
N SER A 105 -11.19 -12.26 21.47
CA SER A 105 -12.21 -12.91 20.62
C SER A 105 -13.13 -11.86 19.98
N THR A 106 -13.45 -10.80 20.72
CA THR A 106 -14.17 -9.63 20.19
C THR A 106 -13.35 -8.93 19.13
N LEU A 107 -12.06 -8.65 19.36
CA LEU A 107 -11.16 -8.09 18.35
C LEU A 107 -11.07 -8.97 17.11
N SER A 108 -10.99 -10.30 17.29
CA SER A 108 -10.97 -11.24 16.18
C SER A 108 -12.24 -11.21 15.35
N ARG A 109 -13.40 -11.25 15.98
CA ARG A 109 -14.71 -11.24 15.32
C ARG A 109 -15.01 -9.90 14.65
N ARG A 110 -14.91 -8.80 15.40
CA ARG A 110 -15.19 -7.47 14.90
C ARG A 110 -14.22 -6.99 13.83
N GLY A 111 -12.99 -7.49 13.83
CA GLY A 111 -12.03 -7.21 12.75
C GLY A 111 -12.43 -7.79 11.39
N CYS A 112 -13.43 -8.69 11.28
CA CYS A 112 -13.97 -9.13 10.01
C CYS A 112 -14.95 -8.12 9.39
N ASP A 113 -15.72 -7.43 10.24
CA ASP A 113 -16.83 -6.58 9.82
C ASP A 113 -16.55 -5.10 10.08
N LEU A 114 -15.28 -4.74 10.26
CA LEU A 114 -14.87 -3.39 10.61
C LEU A 114 -15.00 -2.46 9.39
N THR A 115 -15.89 -1.50 9.49
CA THR A 115 -16.01 -0.41 8.51
C THR A 115 -14.99 0.67 8.85
N LEU A 116 -13.89 0.69 8.12
CA LEU A 116 -12.89 1.73 8.28
C LEU A 116 -13.39 3.03 7.64
N GLN A 117 -13.31 4.14 8.37
CA GLN A 117 -13.62 5.45 7.80
C GLN A 117 -12.59 5.75 6.68
N PRO A 118 -13.00 6.41 5.59
CA PRO A 118 -12.05 6.85 4.58
C PRO A 118 -10.91 7.64 5.22
N THR A 119 -9.68 7.40 4.79
CA THR A 119 -8.57 8.24 5.23
C THR A 119 -8.83 9.66 4.76
N PRO A 120 -8.77 10.68 5.64
CA PRO A 120 -8.92 12.06 5.20
C PRO A 120 -7.89 12.32 4.10
N LYS A 121 -8.38 12.84 2.96
CA LYS A 121 -7.50 13.20 1.86
C LYS A 121 -6.57 14.31 2.32
N SER A 122 -5.32 14.26 1.88
CA SER A 122 -4.48 15.44 1.91
C SER A 122 -5.23 16.55 1.19
N ASN A 123 -5.46 17.67 1.86
CA ASN A 123 -6.13 18.87 1.30
C ASN A 123 -5.26 19.60 0.27
N SER A 124 -4.32 18.92 -0.37
CA SER A 124 -3.55 19.51 -1.45
C SER A 124 -4.42 19.59 -2.70
N ASN A 125 -4.65 20.80 -3.20
CA ASN A 125 -5.18 21.05 -4.55
C ASN A 125 -4.19 20.62 -5.65
N GLU A 126 -3.11 19.95 -5.27
CA GLU A 126 -2.10 19.47 -6.19
C GLU A 126 -2.57 18.20 -6.88
N ALA A 127 -2.29 18.12 -8.18
CA ALA A 127 -2.60 16.94 -8.95
C ALA A 127 -1.79 15.73 -8.48
N ILE A 128 -2.42 14.57 -8.49
CA ILE A 128 -1.85 13.31 -8.00
C ILE A 128 -0.93 12.73 -9.07
N HIS A 129 0.27 12.33 -8.67
CA HIS A 129 1.16 11.51 -9.47
C HIS A 129 1.08 10.06 -8.99
N LEU A 130 0.24 9.26 -9.62
CA LEU A 130 -0.12 7.93 -9.17
C LEU A 130 0.85 6.86 -9.68
N ALA A 131 1.53 6.16 -8.77
CA ALA A 131 2.27 4.95 -9.08
C ALA A 131 1.55 3.72 -8.53
N ILE A 132 1.30 2.71 -9.37
CA ILE A 132 0.64 1.45 -8.96
C ILE A 132 1.58 0.27 -9.14
N ASP A 133 1.55 -0.64 -8.15
CA ASP A 133 2.24 -1.93 -8.21
C ASP A 133 1.65 -2.92 -7.21
N SER A 134 2.02 -4.19 -7.29
CA SER A 134 1.57 -5.24 -6.37
C SER A 134 2.73 -5.99 -5.72
N THR A 135 2.49 -6.53 -4.53
CA THR A 135 3.45 -7.37 -3.83
C THR A 135 2.80 -8.57 -3.18
N GLY A 136 3.51 -9.70 -3.16
CA GLY A 136 3.06 -10.90 -2.45
C GLY A 136 3.26 -10.78 -0.94
N LEU A 137 2.22 -11.17 -0.18
CA LEU A 137 2.24 -11.36 1.26
C LEU A 137 1.94 -12.82 1.58
N LYS A 138 2.74 -13.43 2.47
CA LYS A 138 2.47 -14.80 2.94
C LYS A 138 1.27 -14.80 3.89
N ILE A 139 0.50 -15.88 3.89
CA ILE A 139 -0.55 -16.12 4.88
C ILE A 139 0.09 -16.79 6.10
N PHE A 140 -0.38 -16.44 7.30
CA PHE A 140 0.02 -17.11 8.53
C PHE A 140 -0.45 -18.57 8.51
N GLY A 141 0.46 -19.51 8.73
CA GLY A 141 0.19 -20.95 8.76
C GLY A 141 1.42 -21.77 8.41
N GLU A 142 1.23 -23.07 8.30
CA GLU A 142 2.25 -24.01 7.84
C GLU A 142 2.62 -23.69 6.39
N GLY A 143 3.79 -23.09 6.22
CA GLY A 143 4.28 -22.64 4.90
C GLY A 143 5.01 -23.73 4.14
N GLU A 144 5.85 -23.31 3.20
CA GLU A 144 6.68 -24.11 2.30
C GLU A 144 7.36 -25.32 2.96
N TRP A 145 7.73 -25.22 4.24
CA TRP A 145 8.32 -26.33 4.99
C TRP A 145 7.42 -27.56 5.11
N CYS A 146 6.11 -27.39 5.31
CA CYS A 146 5.15 -28.50 5.33
C CYS A 146 4.90 -29.07 3.93
N GLU A 147 4.93 -28.23 2.89
CA GLU A 147 4.82 -28.68 1.49
C GLU A 147 6.05 -29.52 1.10
N GLU A 148 7.26 -29.08 1.49
CA GLU A 148 8.50 -29.83 1.25
C GLU A 148 8.54 -31.14 2.05
N LYS A 149 8.21 -31.10 3.36
CA LYS A 149 8.30 -32.25 4.26
C LYS A 149 7.28 -33.34 3.92
N HIS A 150 6.06 -32.97 3.54
CA HIS A 150 4.97 -33.94 3.34
C HIS A 150 4.69 -34.21 1.87
N ARG A 151 5.40 -33.61 0.92
CA ARG A 151 5.19 -33.69 -0.54
C ARG A 151 3.71 -33.57 -0.94
N ASN A 152 2.88 -33.07 -0.05
CA ASN A 152 1.48 -32.82 -0.31
C ASN A 152 1.39 -31.55 -1.14
N LYS A 153 1.05 -31.68 -2.40
CA LYS A 153 0.60 -30.58 -3.27
C LYS A 153 -0.77 -30.07 -2.77
N SER A 154 -0.83 -29.67 -1.51
CA SER A 154 -1.99 -29.03 -0.94
C SER A 154 -2.24 -27.73 -1.72
N LYS A 155 -3.40 -27.63 -2.37
CA LYS A 155 -3.86 -26.42 -3.07
C LYS A 155 -4.18 -25.25 -2.11
N ARG A 156 -3.60 -25.23 -0.91
CA ARG A 156 -3.77 -24.10 0.01
C ARG A 156 -2.97 -22.93 -0.53
N LYS A 157 -3.67 -21.93 -1.02
CA LYS A 157 -3.06 -20.65 -1.41
C LYS A 157 -2.32 -20.08 -0.21
N SER A 158 -1.00 -20.09 -0.25
CA SER A 158 -0.13 -19.60 0.84
C SER A 158 0.18 -18.11 0.71
N TRP A 159 -0.32 -17.47 -0.34
CA TRP A 159 -0.04 -16.08 -0.68
C TRP A 159 -1.31 -15.27 -0.93
N ARG A 160 -1.16 -13.97 -0.71
CA ARG A 160 -2.09 -12.92 -1.14
C ARG A 160 -1.33 -11.86 -1.92
N LYS A 161 -2.03 -11.16 -2.79
CA LYS A 161 -1.49 -10.01 -3.50
C LYS A 161 -2.01 -8.72 -2.86
N LEU A 162 -1.09 -7.88 -2.37
CA LEU A 162 -1.39 -6.54 -1.92
C LEU A 162 -1.08 -5.57 -3.06
N HIS A 163 -2.11 -4.92 -3.56
CA HIS A 163 -2.03 -3.85 -4.56
C HIS A 163 -2.00 -2.51 -3.83
N LEU A 164 -1.10 -1.64 -4.23
CA LEU A 164 -0.94 -0.31 -3.65
C LEU A 164 -0.89 0.74 -4.76
N GLY A 165 -1.53 1.87 -4.53
CA GLY A 165 -1.33 3.08 -5.31
C GLY A 165 -0.74 4.16 -4.42
N LEU A 166 0.43 4.64 -4.82
CA LEU A 166 1.22 5.65 -4.13
C LEU A 166 1.10 6.97 -4.87
N ASP A 167 0.74 8.02 -4.17
CA ASP A 167 0.97 9.37 -4.68
C ASP A 167 2.44 9.75 -4.51
N LEU A 168 3.10 10.04 -5.60
CA LEU A 168 4.52 10.38 -5.61
C LEU A 168 4.80 11.79 -5.06
N VAL A 169 3.81 12.66 -5.01
CA VAL A 169 3.95 14.02 -4.46
C VAL A 169 3.94 13.95 -2.93
N SER A 170 2.85 13.49 -2.35
CA SER A 170 2.69 13.38 -0.89
C SER A 170 3.51 12.22 -0.29
N GLY A 171 3.74 11.15 -1.05
CA GLY A 171 4.33 9.91 -0.57
C GLY A 171 3.35 9.05 0.24
N GLU A 172 2.07 9.32 0.16
CA GLU A 172 1.00 8.57 0.81
C GLU A 172 0.44 7.47 -0.09
N ILE A 173 0.02 6.38 0.51
CA ILE A 173 -0.72 5.32 -0.17
C ILE A 173 -2.18 5.76 -0.23
N ILE A 174 -2.67 6.09 -1.42
CA ILE A 174 -4.00 6.66 -1.63
C ILE A 174 -5.06 5.64 -2.04
N CYS A 175 -4.65 4.47 -2.53
CA CYS A 175 -5.54 3.36 -2.78
C CYS A 175 -4.85 2.02 -2.52
N SER A 176 -5.62 1.01 -2.12
CA SER A 176 -5.11 -0.32 -1.83
C SER A 176 -6.20 -1.38 -1.96
N ASP A 177 -5.84 -2.59 -2.35
CA ASP A 177 -6.69 -3.77 -2.25
C ASP A 177 -5.85 -5.02 -1.98
N LEU A 178 -6.46 -6.00 -1.32
CA LEU A 178 -5.87 -7.31 -1.08
C LEU A 178 -6.68 -8.37 -1.83
N THR A 179 -6.02 -9.10 -2.71
CA THR A 179 -6.64 -10.13 -3.53
C THR A 179 -6.02 -11.51 -3.32
N ALA A 180 -6.62 -12.53 -3.90
CA ALA A 180 -5.98 -13.82 -4.07
C ALA A 180 -4.78 -13.68 -5.03
N ASP A 181 -3.84 -14.60 -4.95
CA ASP A 181 -2.60 -14.59 -5.72
C ASP A 181 -2.80 -14.82 -7.23
N ASP A 182 -3.92 -15.41 -7.62
CA ASP A 182 -4.31 -15.70 -9.01
C ASP A 182 -5.00 -14.52 -9.72
N VAL A 183 -5.33 -13.45 -9.01
CA VAL A 183 -5.95 -12.27 -9.61
C VAL A 183 -4.90 -11.43 -10.36
N GLY A 184 -5.17 -11.13 -11.63
CA GLY A 184 -4.31 -10.29 -12.46
C GLY A 184 -4.29 -8.83 -11.99
N ASP A 185 -3.13 -8.18 -12.07
CA ASP A 185 -2.98 -6.80 -11.60
C ASP A 185 -3.89 -5.80 -12.33
N PRO A 186 -4.07 -5.86 -13.67
CA PRO A 186 -4.99 -4.96 -14.38
C PRO A 186 -6.47 -5.15 -13.98
N THR A 187 -6.86 -6.35 -13.53
CA THR A 187 -8.25 -6.66 -13.12
C THR A 187 -8.66 -5.87 -11.87
N VAL A 188 -7.70 -5.53 -11.02
CA VAL A 188 -7.95 -4.81 -9.76
C VAL A 188 -7.95 -3.30 -9.96
N LEU A 189 -7.43 -2.83 -11.09
CA LEU A 189 -7.25 -1.40 -11.36
C LEU A 189 -8.53 -0.57 -11.19
N PRO A 190 -9.72 -0.96 -11.71
CA PRO A 190 -10.94 -0.18 -11.50
C PRO A 190 -11.23 0.06 -10.01
N ASN A 191 -11.15 -0.98 -9.17
CA ASN A 191 -11.41 -0.88 -7.73
C ASN A 191 -10.40 0.02 -7.01
N LEU A 192 -9.15 0.08 -7.49
CA LEU A 192 -8.14 0.99 -6.96
C LEU A 192 -8.46 2.43 -7.33
N LEU A 193 -8.80 2.66 -8.60
CA LEU A 193 -9.12 4.01 -9.09
C LEU A 193 -10.39 4.56 -8.42
N ASP A 194 -11.36 3.71 -8.08
CA ASP A 194 -12.60 4.13 -7.37
C ASP A 194 -12.35 4.70 -5.97
N GLN A 195 -11.19 4.44 -5.39
CA GLN A 195 -10.79 5.00 -4.10
C GLN A 195 -10.15 6.40 -4.24
N ILE A 196 -9.89 6.85 -5.48
CA ILE A 196 -9.18 8.10 -5.75
C ILE A 196 -10.19 9.18 -6.13
N ASP A 197 -10.22 10.25 -5.35
CA ASP A 197 -10.96 11.46 -5.67
C ASP A 197 -9.96 12.59 -5.91
N GLY A 198 -10.04 13.24 -7.04
CA GLY A 198 -9.18 14.35 -7.44
C GLY A 198 -8.51 14.11 -8.79
N PRO A 199 -7.88 15.17 -9.32
CA PRO A 199 -7.19 15.09 -10.61
C PRO A 199 -5.92 14.24 -10.49
N VAL A 200 -5.69 13.40 -11.50
CA VAL A 200 -4.45 12.62 -11.67
C VAL A 200 -3.78 13.08 -12.96
N ASP A 201 -2.57 13.62 -12.85
CA ASP A 201 -1.84 14.13 -14.01
C ASP A 201 -0.83 13.12 -14.55
N LEU A 202 -0.35 12.23 -13.70
CA LEU A 202 0.65 11.22 -14.06
C LEU A 202 0.25 9.85 -13.53
N PHE A 203 0.29 8.84 -14.40
CA PHE A 203 0.08 7.43 -14.03
C PHE A 203 1.30 6.59 -14.40
N LEU A 204 1.88 5.92 -13.40
CA LEU A 204 3.02 5.01 -13.57
C LEU A 204 2.63 3.59 -13.13
N ALA A 205 2.90 2.61 -13.99
CA ALA A 205 2.74 1.20 -13.65
C ALA A 205 3.77 0.33 -14.38
N ASP A 206 3.84 -0.95 -14.02
CA ASP A 206 4.72 -1.87 -14.73
C ASP A 206 4.11 -2.33 -16.07
N GLY A 207 4.88 -3.13 -16.83
CA GLY A 207 4.45 -3.61 -18.14
C GLY A 207 3.26 -4.58 -18.12
N ALA A 208 2.85 -5.08 -16.95
CA ALA A 208 1.64 -5.90 -16.83
C ALA A 208 0.36 -5.09 -17.12
N TYR A 209 0.43 -3.77 -16.94
CA TYR A 209 -0.66 -2.85 -17.21
C TYR A 209 -0.68 -2.32 -18.68
N ASP A 210 0.27 -2.75 -19.55
CA ASP A 210 0.33 -2.27 -20.94
C ASP A 210 -0.74 -2.93 -21.81
N GLY A 211 -1.97 -2.49 -21.68
CA GLY A 211 -3.13 -2.94 -22.45
C GLY A 211 -4.02 -1.78 -22.86
N SER A 212 -4.76 -1.94 -23.99
CA SER A 212 -5.74 -0.96 -24.45
C SER A 212 -6.84 -0.73 -23.42
N ALA A 213 -7.33 -1.79 -22.77
CA ALA A 213 -8.34 -1.68 -21.73
C ALA A 213 -7.91 -0.77 -20.57
N THR A 214 -6.66 -0.92 -20.10
CA THR A 214 -6.09 -0.06 -19.05
C THR A 214 -6.03 1.40 -19.51
N ARG A 215 -5.54 1.66 -20.71
CA ARG A 215 -5.40 3.02 -21.25
C ARG A 215 -6.76 3.69 -21.46
N ASN A 216 -7.74 2.95 -21.97
CA ASN A 216 -9.10 3.44 -22.14
C ASN A 216 -9.74 3.79 -20.79
N LEU A 217 -9.65 2.90 -19.80
CA LEU A 217 -10.15 3.14 -18.45
C LEU A 217 -9.55 4.41 -17.83
N LEU A 218 -8.25 4.61 -17.99
CA LEU A 218 -7.55 5.77 -17.46
C LEU A 218 -7.98 7.06 -18.18
N ALA A 219 -8.13 7.02 -19.50
CA ALA A 219 -8.58 8.15 -20.30
C ALA A 219 -10.04 8.53 -20.00
N GLU A 220 -10.91 7.54 -19.83
CA GLU A 220 -12.31 7.76 -19.46
C GLU A 220 -12.45 8.41 -18.07
N ARG A 221 -11.60 8.01 -17.14
CA ARG A 221 -11.70 8.48 -15.75
C ARG A 221 -11.03 9.84 -15.50
N PHE A 222 -9.85 10.07 -16.06
CA PHE A 222 -9.02 11.24 -15.79
C PHE A 222 -8.84 12.18 -16.98
N GLY A 223 -9.37 11.80 -18.14
CA GLY A 223 -9.30 12.61 -19.35
C GLY A 223 -8.04 12.39 -20.17
N ALA A 224 -7.99 13.05 -21.32
CA ALA A 224 -6.92 12.89 -22.31
C ALA A 224 -5.60 13.58 -21.89
N SER A 225 -5.63 14.47 -20.91
CA SER A 225 -4.44 15.17 -20.40
C SER A 225 -3.57 14.32 -19.48
N LEU A 226 -4.06 13.16 -19.05
CA LEU A 226 -3.31 12.24 -18.19
C LEU A 226 -2.05 11.71 -18.89
N GLU A 227 -0.89 11.95 -18.31
CA GLU A 227 0.35 11.32 -18.76
C GLU A 227 0.40 9.86 -18.29
N ILE A 228 0.45 8.90 -19.25
CA ILE A 228 0.49 7.46 -18.97
C ILE A 228 1.88 6.92 -19.29
N VAL A 229 2.62 6.51 -18.27
CA VAL A 229 3.98 5.97 -18.38
C VAL A 229 4.00 4.50 -17.99
N ILE A 230 3.74 3.63 -18.95
CA ILE A 230 3.76 2.17 -18.83
C ILE A 230 4.75 1.62 -19.85
N PRO A 231 5.74 0.81 -19.47
CA PRO A 231 6.73 0.30 -20.40
C PRO A 231 6.14 -0.75 -21.34
N PRO A 232 6.13 -0.53 -22.65
CA PRO A 232 5.72 -1.53 -23.61
C PRO A 232 6.59 -2.80 -23.49
N PRO A 233 6.05 -4.01 -23.72
CA PRO A 233 6.82 -5.25 -23.72
C PRO A 233 7.87 -5.24 -24.85
N LYS A 234 8.85 -6.15 -24.77
CA LYS A 234 9.94 -6.18 -25.77
C LYS A 234 9.46 -6.44 -27.18
N ASN A 235 8.38 -7.19 -27.33
CA ASN A 235 7.73 -7.55 -28.61
C ASN A 235 6.56 -6.65 -28.95
N ALA A 236 6.48 -5.46 -28.34
CA ALA A 236 5.39 -4.52 -28.64
C ALA A 236 5.38 -4.12 -30.10
N THR A 237 4.20 -4.18 -30.70
CA THR A 237 3.91 -3.70 -32.06
C THR A 237 3.21 -2.36 -31.99
N PHE A 238 3.38 -1.56 -33.04
CA PHE A 238 2.62 -0.33 -33.22
C PHE A 238 1.12 -0.60 -33.41
N SER A 239 0.33 0.40 -33.16
CA SER A 239 -1.10 0.35 -33.49
C SER A 239 -1.30 0.23 -34.99
N THR A 240 -2.44 -0.33 -35.40
CA THR A 240 -2.80 -0.47 -36.85
C THR A 240 -2.90 0.88 -37.54
N ASN A 241 -3.25 1.94 -36.82
CA ASN A 241 -3.47 3.30 -37.36
C ASN A 241 -2.29 4.24 -37.08
N MET A 242 -1.11 3.72 -36.69
CA MET A 242 0.05 4.53 -36.32
C MET A 242 0.40 5.64 -37.36
N ALA A 243 0.23 5.34 -38.64
CA ALA A 243 0.59 6.29 -39.70
C ALA A 243 -0.35 7.49 -39.80
N GLN A 244 -1.60 7.36 -39.34
CA GLN A 244 -2.66 8.38 -39.45
C GLN A 244 -2.97 9.03 -38.12
N ASP A 245 -3.00 8.22 -37.02
CA ASP A 245 -3.32 8.66 -35.66
C ASP A 245 -2.45 7.90 -34.63
N PRO A 246 -1.19 8.32 -34.43
CA PRO A 246 -0.29 7.66 -33.54
C PRO A 246 -0.69 7.87 -32.08
N THR A 247 -0.80 6.79 -31.33
CA THR A 247 -1.10 6.80 -29.90
C THR A 247 0.13 7.16 -29.05
N VAL A 248 -0.09 7.60 -27.81
CA VAL A 248 1.01 7.81 -26.82
C VAL A 248 1.89 6.55 -26.69
N ARG A 249 1.29 5.35 -26.78
CA ARG A 249 2.00 4.08 -26.75
C ARG A 249 2.92 3.90 -27.96
N ASP A 250 2.49 4.34 -29.13
CA ASP A 250 3.30 4.26 -30.35
C ASP A 250 4.54 5.16 -30.26
N TYR A 251 4.40 6.37 -29.70
CA TYR A 251 5.54 7.25 -29.41
C TYR A 251 6.51 6.60 -28.41
N GLN A 252 6.02 5.93 -27.37
CA GLN A 252 6.85 5.22 -26.41
C GLN A 252 7.62 4.06 -27.08
N ILE A 253 6.96 3.29 -27.96
CA ILE A 253 7.59 2.21 -28.73
C ILE A 253 8.65 2.77 -29.68
N ALA A 254 8.33 3.85 -30.42
CA ALA A 254 9.27 4.51 -31.33
C ALA A 254 10.52 5.01 -30.59
N HIS A 255 10.31 5.70 -29.46
CA HIS A 255 11.42 6.17 -28.64
C HIS A 255 12.32 5.02 -28.15
N ILE A 256 11.71 3.92 -27.66
CA ILE A 256 12.49 2.75 -27.20
C ILE A 256 13.26 2.09 -28.34
N LYS A 257 12.67 2.01 -29.54
CA LYS A 257 13.36 1.46 -30.72
C LYS A 257 14.52 2.33 -31.18
N ALA A 258 14.35 3.66 -31.15
CA ALA A 258 15.37 4.60 -31.61
C ALA A 258 16.51 4.80 -30.60
N ASN A 259 16.18 4.97 -29.30
CA ASN A 259 17.12 5.43 -28.26
C ASN A 259 17.39 4.40 -27.17
N GLY A 260 16.71 3.25 -27.21
CA GLY A 260 16.81 2.22 -26.21
C GLY A 260 15.96 2.45 -24.96
N ARG A 261 15.66 1.36 -24.24
CA ARG A 261 14.77 1.38 -23.06
C ARG A 261 15.31 2.23 -21.92
N ILE A 262 16.62 2.25 -21.69
CA ILE A 262 17.23 3.03 -20.59
C ILE A 262 17.05 4.53 -20.85
N SER A 263 17.21 4.97 -22.09
CA SER A 263 16.96 6.36 -22.48
C SER A 263 15.49 6.73 -22.20
N TRP A 264 14.57 5.92 -22.69
CA TRP A 264 13.14 6.12 -22.46
C TRP A 264 12.78 6.20 -20.96
N GLN A 265 13.31 5.32 -20.13
CA GLN A 265 13.07 5.33 -18.67
C GLN A 265 13.53 6.63 -18.01
N LYS A 266 14.62 7.23 -18.50
CA LYS A 266 15.13 8.50 -17.98
C LYS A 266 14.28 9.69 -18.43
N THR A 267 13.91 9.74 -19.71
CA THR A 267 13.16 10.85 -20.28
C THR A 267 11.69 10.85 -19.88
N SER A 268 11.07 9.68 -19.71
CA SER A 268 9.68 9.55 -19.29
C SER A 268 9.47 9.63 -17.78
N GLY A 269 10.53 9.77 -16.98
CA GLY A 269 10.41 9.75 -15.52
C GLY A 269 10.01 8.39 -14.92
N TYR A 270 9.98 7.30 -15.71
CA TYR A 270 9.59 5.95 -15.26
C TYR A 270 10.38 5.47 -14.04
N ASN A 271 11.59 5.94 -13.86
CA ASN A 271 12.42 5.59 -12.70
C ASN A 271 11.78 5.95 -11.35
N GLN A 272 10.83 6.90 -11.31
CA GLN A 272 10.09 7.25 -10.10
C GLN A 272 9.22 6.09 -9.60
N ARG A 273 8.88 5.11 -10.45
CA ARG A 273 8.16 3.90 -10.05
C ARG A 273 8.87 3.13 -8.92
N SER A 274 10.19 3.21 -8.85
CA SER A 274 10.94 2.58 -7.74
C SER A 274 10.51 3.04 -6.33
N ARG A 275 9.83 4.18 -6.23
CA ARG A 275 9.32 4.69 -4.94
C ARG A 275 8.19 3.82 -4.39
N ILE A 276 7.33 3.24 -5.25
CA ILE A 276 6.31 2.30 -4.77
C ILE A 276 6.94 0.98 -4.33
N GLU A 277 7.98 0.50 -5.02
CA GLU A 277 8.75 -0.67 -4.57
C GLU A 277 9.37 -0.43 -3.17
N THR A 278 9.84 0.80 -2.92
CA THR A 278 10.34 1.22 -1.61
C THR A 278 9.23 1.17 -0.55
N GLN A 279 8.00 1.59 -0.89
CA GLN A 279 6.86 1.49 0.03
C GLN A 279 6.48 0.02 0.32
N MET A 280 6.56 -0.86 -0.67
CA MET A 280 6.38 -2.29 -0.45
C MET A 280 7.46 -2.90 0.45
N GLY A 281 8.71 -2.47 0.27
CA GLY A 281 9.81 -2.82 1.16
C GLY A 281 9.56 -2.33 2.59
N ARG A 282 9.09 -1.09 2.73
CA ARG A 282 8.71 -0.50 4.02
C ARG A 282 7.54 -1.24 4.67
N TRP A 283 6.52 -1.63 3.90
CA TRP A 283 5.44 -2.50 4.38
C TRP A 283 6.01 -3.75 5.04
N LYS A 284 6.86 -4.49 4.31
CA LYS A 284 7.44 -5.75 4.79
C LYS A 284 8.34 -5.58 6.01
N ALA A 285 9.00 -4.43 6.13
CA ALA A 285 9.87 -4.12 7.26
C ALA A 285 9.09 -3.70 8.52
N VAL A 286 8.00 -2.92 8.36
CA VAL A 286 7.25 -2.31 9.48
C VAL A 286 6.07 -3.18 9.90
N ILE A 287 5.21 -3.56 8.94
CA ILE A 287 4.00 -4.36 9.21
C ILE A 287 4.35 -5.85 9.24
N GLY A 288 5.19 -6.28 8.31
CA GLY A 288 5.64 -7.65 8.17
C GLY A 288 5.36 -8.26 6.79
N PRO A 289 6.10 -9.29 6.41
CA PRO A 289 5.94 -9.98 5.14
C PRO A 289 4.80 -11.01 5.15
N LYS A 290 4.17 -11.22 6.31
CA LYS A 290 3.11 -12.23 6.52
C LYS A 290 1.88 -11.58 7.12
N LEU A 291 0.71 -11.96 6.61
CA LEU A 291 -0.57 -11.64 7.22
C LEU A 291 -0.77 -12.51 8.48
N LYS A 292 -1.19 -11.91 9.57
CA LYS A 292 -1.38 -12.58 10.87
C LYS A 292 -2.68 -13.38 10.92
N THR A 293 -3.67 -12.97 10.15
CA THR A 293 -5.02 -13.51 10.19
C THR A 293 -5.24 -14.60 9.14
N ARG A 294 -6.15 -15.56 9.43
CA ARG A 294 -6.49 -16.67 8.52
C ARG A 294 -7.69 -16.37 7.63
N ASN A 295 -8.65 -15.62 8.14
CA ASN A 295 -9.86 -15.26 7.41
C ASN A 295 -9.56 -14.15 6.39
N PHE A 296 -10.05 -14.28 5.15
CA PHE A 296 -9.74 -13.36 4.07
C PHE A 296 -10.29 -11.95 4.32
N THR A 297 -11.52 -11.83 4.82
CA THR A 297 -12.12 -10.53 5.15
C THR A 297 -11.29 -9.79 6.20
N ARG A 298 -10.82 -10.53 7.22
CA ARG A 298 -9.94 -9.95 8.23
C ARG A 298 -8.55 -9.63 7.69
N GLN A 299 -8.04 -10.39 6.72
CA GLN A 299 -6.80 -10.05 6.01
C GLN A 299 -6.92 -8.71 5.29
N LYS A 300 -8.08 -8.43 4.67
CA LYS A 300 -8.36 -7.12 4.06
C LYS A 300 -8.34 -5.99 5.10
N THR A 301 -8.99 -6.20 6.25
CA THR A 301 -8.93 -5.23 7.36
C THR A 301 -7.51 -5.00 7.85
N GLU A 302 -6.73 -6.06 8.03
CA GLU A 302 -5.32 -6.00 8.42
C GLU A 302 -4.51 -5.19 7.40
N ALA A 303 -4.72 -5.42 6.11
CA ALA A 303 -4.07 -4.67 5.04
C ALA A 303 -4.46 -3.17 5.08
N ASN A 304 -5.73 -2.86 5.22
CA ASN A 304 -6.21 -1.48 5.28
C ASN A 304 -5.68 -0.72 6.50
N ILE A 305 -5.65 -1.36 7.68
CA ILE A 305 -5.03 -0.77 8.88
C ILE A 305 -3.53 -0.56 8.66
N GLY A 306 -2.84 -1.53 8.03
CA GLY A 306 -1.42 -1.41 7.69
C GLY A 306 -1.13 -0.21 6.78
N VAL A 307 -1.97 0.07 5.78
CA VAL A 307 -1.88 1.28 4.93
C VAL A 307 -2.00 2.55 5.79
N ARG A 308 -3.00 2.62 6.68
CA ARG A 308 -3.18 3.77 7.59
C ARG A 308 -1.99 3.99 8.51
N VAL A 309 -1.44 2.91 9.05
CA VAL A 309 -0.23 2.96 9.89
C VAL A 309 0.93 3.55 9.09
N LEU A 310 1.17 3.09 7.86
CA LEU A 310 2.24 3.61 7.03
C LEU A 310 2.03 5.08 6.64
N ASN A 311 0.80 5.49 6.32
CA ASN A 311 0.48 6.87 6.01
C ASN A 311 0.66 7.76 7.25
N ARG A 312 0.20 7.32 8.43
CA ARG A 312 0.44 8.04 9.68
C ARG A 312 1.94 8.22 9.95
N MET A 313 2.74 7.15 9.74
CA MET A 313 4.20 7.23 9.87
C MET A 313 4.83 8.18 8.84
N THR A 314 4.26 8.31 7.65
CA THR A 314 4.70 9.25 6.61
C THR A 314 4.41 10.69 7.02
N ALA A 315 3.23 10.95 7.57
CA ALA A 315 2.83 12.26 8.09
C ALA A 315 3.68 12.72 9.29
N LEU A 316 4.20 11.79 10.10
CA LEU A 316 5.11 12.12 11.21
C LEU A 316 6.49 12.58 10.76
N GLY A 317 6.90 12.26 9.55
CA GLY A 317 8.16 12.66 8.96
C GLY A 317 8.72 11.63 7.99
N ARG A 318 9.19 12.11 6.85
CA ARG A 318 9.86 11.33 5.81
C ARG A 318 11.24 11.95 5.51
N PRO A 319 12.23 11.12 5.10
CA PRO A 319 13.52 11.65 4.72
C PRO A 319 13.43 12.42 3.40
N CYS A 320 14.05 13.59 3.35
CA CYS A 320 14.33 14.32 2.12
C CYS A 320 15.74 13.98 1.65
N PHE A 321 15.87 13.61 0.37
CA PHE A 321 17.16 13.20 -0.18
C PHE A 321 17.70 14.24 -1.16
N ALA A 322 18.96 14.59 -1.01
CA ALA A 322 19.72 15.28 -2.04
C ALA A 322 20.78 14.35 -2.64
N ARG A 323 21.00 14.47 -3.94
CA ARG A 323 22.06 13.75 -4.63
C ARG A 323 23.40 14.37 -4.25
N THR A 324 24.33 13.55 -3.78
CA THR A 324 25.73 13.94 -3.60
C THR A 324 26.51 13.60 -4.86
N ALA A 325 27.43 14.52 -5.22
CA ALA A 325 28.29 14.36 -6.40
C ALA A 325 29.19 13.12 -6.29
#